data_f70e67994930a1bb5e95cb4082a8fe56
#
_entry.id   f70e67994930a1bb5e95cb4082a8fe56
#
_cell.length_a   1.000
_cell.length_b   1.000
_cell.length_c   1.000
_cell.angle_alpha   90.00
_cell.angle_beta   90.00
_cell.angle_gamma   90.00
#
_symmetry.space_group_name_H-M   'P 1'
#
loop_
_entity.id
_entity.type
_entity.pdbx_description
1 polymer ?
#
loop_
_entity_poly.entity_id
_entity_poly.type
_entity_poly.pdbx_seq_one_letter_code
_entity_poly.pdbx_strand_id
1 'polypeptide(L)'
;MNDTIFLNGMQFYAYHGALPAENDIGQIFKVDVTLKVDLAEAGESDEVTDTVHYGEVFEDVKEIMEGPPCNLIEHLAERIAKRINSHYNRV
;
A
#
# COMPACT_ATOMS: atom_id res chain seq x y z
N MET A 1 -7.94 -13.84 16.76
CA MET A 1 -8.02 -12.44 17.14
C MET A 1 -7.66 -11.57 15.95
N ASN A 2 -8.41 -10.52 15.69
CA ASN A 2 -8.11 -9.61 14.60
C ASN A 2 -7.33 -8.41 15.12
N ASP A 3 -6.14 -8.25 14.60
CA ASP A 3 -5.26 -7.12 14.91
C ASP A 3 -5.24 -6.14 13.74
N THR A 4 -4.67 -4.97 13.97
CA THR A 4 -4.56 -3.94 12.95
C THR A 4 -3.15 -3.39 12.89
N ILE A 5 -2.62 -3.30 11.67
CA ILE A 5 -1.33 -2.65 11.41
C ILE A 5 -1.62 -1.38 10.61
N PHE A 6 -1.07 -0.26 11.06
CA PHE A 6 -1.18 1.00 10.37
C PHE A 6 0.16 1.39 9.74
N LEU A 7 0.15 1.67 8.44
CA LEU A 7 1.30 2.23 7.72
C LEU A 7 0.89 3.60 7.22
N ASN A 8 1.19 4.63 7.99
CA ASN A 8 0.70 5.97 7.74
C ASN A 8 1.79 6.91 7.22
N GLY A 9 1.37 7.88 6.42
CA GLY A 9 2.23 8.97 5.99
C GLY A 9 3.27 8.60 4.94
N MET A 10 3.05 7.53 4.18
CA MET A 10 3.91 7.21 3.03
C MET A 10 3.73 8.28 1.96
N GLN A 11 4.82 8.89 1.50
CA GLN A 11 4.77 9.97 0.52
C GLN A 11 5.48 9.56 -0.76
N PHE A 12 4.82 9.85 -1.89
CA PHE A 12 5.35 9.56 -3.22
C PHE A 12 5.08 10.74 -4.13
N TYR A 13 6.07 11.14 -4.92
CA TYR A 13 5.85 12.09 -5.99
C TYR A 13 5.39 11.31 -7.22
N ALA A 14 4.22 11.64 -7.75
CA ALA A 14 3.62 10.88 -8.83
C ALA A 14 2.75 11.77 -9.72
N TYR A 15 2.27 11.20 -10.82
CA TYR A 15 1.62 11.94 -11.91
C TYR A 15 0.18 11.46 -12.16
N HIS A 16 -0.47 10.97 -11.11
CA HIS A 16 -1.85 10.48 -11.21
C HIS A 16 -2.85 11.64 -11.24
N GLY A 17 -3.92 11.47 -11.99
CA GLY A 17 -5.00 12.43 -12.07
C GLY A 17 -5.65 12.44 -13.45
N ALA A 18 -6.85 12.99 -13.54
CA ALA A 18 -7.62 13.07 -14.78
C ALA A 18 -7.25 14.28 -15.64
N LEU A 19 -6.63 15.31 -15.05
CA LEU A 19 -6.27 16.53 -15.76
C LEU A 19 -4.87 16.42 -16.37
N PRO A 20 -4.66 16.93 -17.62
CA PRO A 20 -3.33 16.89 -18.23
C PRO A 20 -2.23 17.55 -17.40
N ALA A 21 -2.53 18.64 -16.69
CA ALA A 21 -1.57 19.31 -15.84
C ALA A 21 -1.08 18.42 -14.69
N GLU A 22 -1.95 17.58 -14.13
CA GLU A 22 -1.58 16.63 -13.08
C GLU A 22 -0.60 15.57 -13.61
N ASN A 23 -0.76 15.16 -14.85
CA ASN A 23 0.10 14.16 -15.48
C ASN A 23 1.45 14.75 -15.93
N ASP A 24 1.53 16.06 -16.16
CA ASP A 24 2.74 16.76 -16.61
C ASP A 24 3.62 17.18 -15.42
N ILE A 25 3.01 17.83 -14.44
CA ILE A 25 3.72 18.46 -13.33
C ILE A 25 3.93 17.50 -12.18
N GLY A 26 2.94 16.63 -11.92
CA GLY A 26 2.94 15.73 -10.78
C GLY A 26 2.66 16.44 -9.48
N GLN A 27 2.59 15.66 -8.41
CA GLN A 27 2.39 16.16 -7.05
C GLN A 27 2.77 15.10 -6.04
N ILE A 28 2.87 15.50 -4.77
CA ILE A 28 3.09 14.56 -3.68
C ILE A 28 1.76 13.93 -3.29
N PHE A 29 1.74 12.60 -3.27
CA PHE A 29 0.61 11.81 -2.76
C PHE A 29 0.98 11.21 -1.41
N LYS A 30 0.05 11.26 -0.47
CA LYS A 30 0.18 10.58 0.82
C LYS A 30 -0.70 9.34 0.79
N VAL A 31 -0.12 8.22 1.21
CA VAL A 31 -0.83 6.94 1.24
C VAL A 31 -0.81 6.40 2.67
N ASP A 32 -1.98 6.06 3.17
CA ASP A 32 -2.14 5.36 4.43
C ASP A 32 -2.73 3.99 4.13
N VAL A 33 -2.15 2.96 4.74
CA VAL A 33 -2.63 1.59 4.60
C VAL A 33 -2.98 1.04 5.96
N THR A 34 -4.18 0.48 6.06
CA THR A 34 -4.63 -0.21 7.27
C THR A 34 -4.76 -1.69 6.93
N LEU A 35 -4.00 -2.52 7.63
CA LEU A 35 -4.01 -3.97 7.44
C LEU A 35 -4.70 -4.63 8.62
N LYS A 36 -5.76 -5.40 8.35
CA LYS A 36 -6.40 -6.24 9.35
C LYS A 36 -5.84 -7.64 9.23
N VAL A 37 -5.16 -8.09 10.27
CA VAL A 37 -4.40 -9.33 10.25
C VAL A 37 -4.36 -9.93 11.65
N ASP A 38 -4.22 -11.26 11.74
CA ASP A 38 -4.00 -11.93 13.03
C ASP A 38 -2.50 -11.99 13.31
N LEU A 39 -2.07 -11.38 14.41
CA LEU A 39 -0.67 -11.28 14.79
C LEU A 39 -0.27 -12.27 15.92
N ALA A 40 -1.19 -13.10 16.38
CA ALA A 40 -0.93 -14.01 17.50
C ALA A 40 0.24 -14.96 17.22
N GLU A 41 0.27 -15.54 16.01
CA GLU A 41 1.33 -16.48 15.61
C GLU A 41 2.70 -15.79 15.56
N ALA A 42 2.77 -14.61 14.96
CA ALA A 42 4.00 -13.83 14.88
C ALA A 42 4.49 -13.38 16.25
N GLY A 43 3.55 -13.04 17.15
CA GLY A 43 3.86 -12.66 18.53
C GLY A 43 4.50 -13.78 19.32
N GLU A 44 4.16 -15.03 19.03
CA GLU A 44 4.77 -16.19 19.67
C GLU A 44 6.09 -16.60 19.03
N SER A 45 6.15 -16.61 17.70
CA SER A 45 7.27 -17.18 16.96
C SER A 45 8.43 -16.21 16.72
N ASP A 46 8.15 -14.91 16.68
CA ASP A 46 9.10 -13.87 16.27
C ASP A 46 9.63 -14.10 14.84
N GLU A 47 8.84 -14.76 13.99
CA GLU A 47 9.19 -15.04 12.60
C GLU A 47 8.48 -14.07 11.66
N VAL A 48 9.23 -13.40 10.80
CA VAL A 48 8.69 -12.45 9.82
C VAL A 48 7.70 -13.12 8.86
N THR A 49 7.89 -14.40 8.57
CA THR A 49 7.00 -15.17 7.70
C THR A 49 5.60 -15.39 8.28
N ASP A 50 5.44 -15.20 9.60
CA ASP A 50 4.16 -15.35 10.28
C ASP A 50 3.37 -14.05 10.36
N THR A 51 3.88 -12.98 9.75
CA THR A 51 3.23 -11.68 9.71
C THR A 51 3.40 -11.03 8.33
N VAL A 52 2.97 -9.78 8.21
CA VAL A 52 3.18 -8.96 7.03
C VAL A 52 4.50 -8.21 7.19
N HIS A 53 5.37 -8.30 6.19
CA HIS A 53 6.64 -7.57 6.17
C HIS A 53 6.39 -6.14 5.70
N TYR A 54 6.57 -5.16 6.58
CA TYR A 54 6.25 -3.75 6.28
C TYR A 54 7.03 -3.20 5.10
N GLY A 55 8.29 -3.58 4.95
CA GLY A 55 9.12 -3.13 3.83
C GLY A 55 8.60 -3.61 2.49
N GLU A 56 8.07 -4.83 2.44
CA GLU A 56 7.47 -5.37 1.22
C GLU A 56 6.16 -4.66 0.87
N VAL A 57 5.34 -4.34 1.88
CA VAL A 57 4.11 -3.56 1.66
C VAL A 57 4.46 -2.18 1.12
N PHE A 58 5.47 -1.53 1.71
CA PHE A 58 5.94 -0.23 1.22
C PHE A 58 6.39 -0.31 -0.25
N GLU A 59 7.15 -1.35 -0.61
CA GLU A 59 7.62 -1.53 -1.99
C GLU A 59 6.46 -1.79 -2.96
N ASP A 60 5.43 -2.53 -2.54
CA ASP A 60 4.22 -2.74 -3.34
C ASP A 60 3.51 -1.42 -3.61
N VAL A 61 3.34 -0.60 -2.59
CA VAL A 61 2.70 0.72 -2.72
C VAL A 61 3.54 1.61 -3.62
N LYS A 62 4.85 1.66 -3.40
CA LYS A 62 5.77 2.47 -4.18
C LYS A 62 5.73 2.10 -5.66
N GLU A 63 5.75 0.81 -5.97
CA GLU A 63 5.72 0.34 -7.36
C GLU A 63 4.47 0.81 -8.09
N ILE A 64 3.32 0.78 -7.43
CA ILE A 64 2.06 1.24 -8.02
C ILE A 64 2.03 2.77 -8.10
N MET A 65 2.45 3.46 -7.04
CA MET A 65 2.42 4.93 -7.00
C MET A 65 3.35 5.56 -8.03
N GLU A 66 4.53 4.99 -8.23
CA GLU A 66 5.55 5.50 -9.15
C GLU A 66 5.46 4.88 -10.54
N GLY A 67 4.53 3.98 -10.78
CA GLY A 67 4.28 3.36 -12.07
C GLY A 67 3.45 4.23 -13.00
N PRO A 68 2.86 3.63 -14.06
CA PRO A 68 2.07 4.40 -15.03
C PRO A 68 0.94 5.17 -14.35
N PRO A 69 0.66 6.41 -14.80
CA PRO A 69 -0.39 7.22 -14.20
C PRO A 69 -1.79 6.61 -14.33
N CYS A 70 -2.58 6.74 -13.26
CA CYS A 70 -4.00 6.42 -13.26
C CYS A 70 -4.81 7.71 -13.29
N ASN A 71 -5.99 7.68 -13.91
CA ASN A 71 -6.86 8.85 -13.97
C ASN A 71 -7.54 9.15 -12.64
N LEU A 72 -7.90 8.11 -11.89
CA LEU A 72 -8.68 8.24 -10.66
C LEU A 72 -7.91 7.67 -9.46
N ILE A 73 -7.89 8.43 -8.37
CA ILE A 73 -7.25 7.97 -7.13
C ILE A 73 -7.98 6.76 -6.54
N GLU A 74 -9.30 6.62 -6.77
CA GLU A 74 -10.08 5.47 -6.35
C GLU A 74 -9.57 4.18 -7.02
N HIS A 75 -9.22 4.26 -8.30
CA HIS A 75 -8.65 3.12 -9.04
C HIS A 75 -7.27 2.76 -8.50
N LEU A 76 -6.47 3.78 -8.21
CA LEU A 76 -5.15 3.61 -7.63
C LEU A 76 -5.22 2.91 -6.27
N ALA A 77 -6.13 3.36 -5.41
CA ALA A 77 -6.34 2.75 -4.10
C ALA A 77 -6.75 1.28 -4.22
N GLU A 78 -7.63 0.97 -5.16
CA GLU A 78 -8.07 -0.42 -5.38
C GLU A 78 -6.94 -1.31 -5.88
N ARG A 79 -6.09 -0.81 -6.77
CA ARG A 79 -4.92 -1.55 -7.24
C ARG A 79 -3.96 -1.87 -6.10
N ILE A 80 -3.73 -0.92 -5.21
CA ILE A 80 -2.88 -1.11 -4.04
C ILE A 80 -3.46 -2.19 -3.13
N ALA A 81 -4.75 -2.09 -2.81
CA ALA A 81 -5.43 -3.06 -1.95
C ALA A 81 -5.37 -4.47 -2.54
N LYS A 82 -5.62 -4.62 -3.83
CA LYS A 82 -5.54 -5.91 -4.52
C LYS A 82 -4.14 -6.49 -4.51
N ARG A 83 -3.12 -5.66 -4.71
CA ARG A 83 -1.72 -6.10 -4.68
C ARG A 83 -1.36 -6.65 -3.32
N ILE A 84 -1.71 -5.95 -2.26
CA ILE A 84 -1.42 -6.37 -0.89
C ILE A 84 -2.17 -7.66 -0.57
N ASN A 85 -3.45 -7.75 -0.90
CA ASN A 85 -4.24 -8.95 -0.65
C ASN A 85 -3.74 -10.17 -1.44
N SER A 86 -3.15 -9.97 -2.62
CA SER A 86 -2.60 -11.07 -3.40
C SER A 86 -1.28 -11.58 -2.84
N HIS A 87 -0.49 -10.73 -2.18
CA HIS A 87 0.77 -11.11 -1.54
C HIS A 87 0.56 -11.73 -0.16
N TYR A 88 -0.46 -11.30 0.56
CA TYR A 88 -0.69 -11.71 1.94
C TYR A 88 -2.11 -12.20 2.13
N ASN A 89 -2.30 -13.50 2.08
CA ASN A 89 -3.63 -14.11 2.22
C ASN A 89 -4.21 -14.02 3.64
N ARG A 90 -3.45 -13.50 4.59
CA ARG A 90 -3.89 -13.31 5.99
C ARG A 90 -4.48 -11.92 6.25
N VAL A 91 -4.36 -11.03 5.28
CA VAL A 91 -4.83 -9.63 5.39
C VAL A 91 -6.30 -9.52 5.01
#